data_d540b83f348bb634b37b9cac6a22e69f
#
_entry.id   d540b83f348bb634b37b9cac6a22e69f
#
_cell.length_a   1.000
_cell.length_b   1.000
_cell.length_c   1.000
_cell.angle_alpha   90.00
_cell.angle_beta   90.00
_cell.angle_gamma   90.00
#
_symmetry.space_group_name_H-M   'P 1'
#
loop_
_entity.id
_entity.type
_entity.pdbx_description
1 polymer ?
#
loop_
_entity_poly.entity_id
_entity_poly.type
_entity_poly.pdbx_seq_one_letter_code
_entity_poly.pdbx_strand_id
1 'polypeptide(L)'
;MKKTVVVIERDSDILNVVEYILKERGYNVISFQDEDEAFEKIVEIRPDGILLDIIKPSDAGIKLCLALREAEKTKNIPVIALSTHPKAVAVKGICADEVLNKPFDIDELVAAVDEQFVF
;
A
#
# COMPACT_ATOMS: atom_id res chain seq x y z
N MET A 1 -2.57 -11.12 -18.04
CA MET A 1 -3.29 -9.91 -17.56
C MET A 1 -2.43 -9.15 -16.57
N LYS A 2 -2.49 -7.84 -16.63
CA LYS A 2 -1.76 -7.02 -15.68
C LYS A 2 -2.42 -7.07 -14.31
N LYS A 3 -1.61 -7.13 -13.27
CA LYS A 3 -2.11 -7.00 -11.90
C LYS A 3 -2.34 -5.53 -11.59
N THR A 4 -3.31 -5.25 -10.74
CA THR A 4 -3.68 -3.90 -10.33
C THR A 4 -3.21 -3.64 -8.92
N VAL A 5 -2.54 -2.52 -8.72
CA VAL A 5 -2.08 -2.06 -7.41
C VAL A 5 -2.73 -0.73 -7.09
N VAL A 6 -3.30 -0.63 -5.89
CA VAL A 6 -3.81 0.64 -5.37
C VAL A 6 -2.71 1.26 -4.52
N VAL A 7 -2.43 2.54 -4.75
CA VAL A 7 -1.44 3.30 -3.99
C VAL A 7 -2.15 4.45 -3.29
N ILE A 8 -1.98 4.54 -1.97
CA ILE A 8 -2.52 5.64 -1.17
C ILE A 8 -1.33 6.35 -0.56
N GLU A 9 -1.01 7.56 -1.04
CA GLU A 9 0.17 8.31 -0.64
C GLU A 9 -0.11 9.81 -0.72
N ARG A 10 0.08 10.52 0.41
CA ARG A 10 -0.20 11.95 0.51
C ARG A 10 0.81 12.81 -0.23
N ASP A 11 2.07 12.41 -0.22
CA ASP A 11 3.13 13.17 -0.87
C ASP A 11 3.10 12.90 -2.37
N SER A 12 2.80 13.94 -3.15
CA SER A 12 2.65 13.79 -4.60
C SER A 12 3.96 13.41 -5.29
N ASP A 13 5.10 13.84 -4.77
CA ASP A 13 6.39 13.48 -5.36
C ASP A 13 6.68 12.00 -5.17
N ILE A 14 6.44 11.49 -3.97
CA ILE A 14 6.59 10.05 -3.67
C ILE A 14 5.59 9.25 -4.51
N LEU A 15 4.35 9.70 -4.56
CA LEU A 15 3.31 9.03 -5.35
C LEU A 15 3.72 8.90 -6.82
N ASN A 16 4.24 9.99 -7.41
CA ASN A 16 4.66 9.98 -8.81
C ASN A 16 5.80 8.99 -9.06
N VAL A 17 6.77 8.93 -8.15
CA VAL A 17 7.89 7.98 -8.26
C VAL A 17 7.38 6.54 -8.15
N VAL A 18 6.54 6.28 -7.17
CA VAL A 18 5.98 4.93 -6.96
C VAL A 18 5.16 4.50 -8.16
N GLU A 19 4.30 5.38 -8.69
CA GLU A 19 3.51 5.08 -9.89
C GLU A 19 4.40 4.74 -11.07
N TYR A 20 5.45 5.51 -11.29
CA TYR A 20 6.38 5.28 -12.39
C TYR A 20 7.02 3.90 -12.28
N ILE A 21 7.54 3.57 -11.10
CA ILE A 21 8.22 2.30 -10.87
C ILE A 21 7.26 1.12 -11.07
N LEU A 22 6.06 1.21 -10.54
CA LEU A 22 5.08 0.13 -10.66
C LEU A 22 4.62 -0.06 -12.11
N LYS A 23 4.40 1.02 -12.83
CA LYS A 23 4.01 0.95 -14.24
C LYS A 23 5.12 0.33 -15.09
N GLU A 24 6.38 0.68 -14.81
CA GLU A 24 7.52 0.07 -15.49
C GLU A 24 7.60 -1.44 -15.22
N ARG A 25 7.13 -1.88 -14.06
CA ARG A 25 7.08 -3.30 -13.73
C ARG A 25 5.85 -4.02 -14.29
N GLY A 26 5.01 -3.32 -15.03
CA GLY A 26 3.86 -3.92 -15.69
C GLY A 26 2.57 -3.92 -14.90
N TYR A 27 2.48 -3.18 -13.79
CA TYR A 27 1.25 -3.09 -13.02
C TYR A 27 0.33 -2.00 -13.55
N ASN A 28 -0.97 -2.22 -13.42
CA ASN A 28 -1.95 -1.13 -13.48
C ASN A 28 -1.95 -0.45 -12.12
N VAL A 29 -1.91 0.87 -12.10
CA VAL A 29 -1.84 1.62 -10.85
C VAL A 29 -3.04 2.55 -10.72
N ILE A 30 -3.71 2.49 -9.57
CA ILE A 30 -4.80 3.39 -9.22
C ILE A 30 -4.38 4.09 -7.94
N SER A 31 -4.31 5.42 -8.00
CA SER A 31 -3.73 6.22 -6.93
C SER A 31 -4.75 7.09 -6.22
N PHE A 32 -4.55 7.23 -4.91
CA PHE A 32 -5.31 8.15 -4.05
C PHE A 32 -4.32 8.91 -3.19
N GLN A 33 -4.60 10.20 -2.96
CA GLN A 33 -3.72 11.00 -2.10
C GLN A 33 -4.14 11.03 -0.64
N ASP A 34 -5.30 10.45 -0.33
CA ASP A 34 -5.76 10.30 1.05
C ASP A 34 -6.61 9.04 1.21
N GLU A 35 -7.08 8.79 2.43
CA GLU A 35 -7.85 7.61 2.77
C GLU A 35 -9.35 7.77 2.52
N ASP A 36 -9.81 8.97 2.13
CA ASP A 36 -11.23 9.24 1.94
C ASP A 36 -11.81 8.33 0.85
N GLU A 37 -12.88 7.61 1.22
CA GLU A 37 -13.55 6.66 0.34
C GLU A 37 -12.66 5.53 -0.18
N ALA A 38 -11.42 5.42 0.32
CA ALA A 38 -10.47 4.41 -0.18
C ALA A 38 -10.96 2.99 0.08
N PHE A 39 -11.55 2.73 1.24
CA PHE A 39 -12.03 1.38 1.57
C PHE A 39 -13.07 0.92 0.55
N GLU A 40 -14.08 1.73 0.28
CA GLU A 40 -15.16 1.41 -0.67
C GLU A 40 -14.61 1.23 -2.08
N LYS A 41 -13.67 2.07 -2.47
CA LYS A 41 -13.02 1.96 -3.78
C LYS A 41 -12.21 0.68 -3.90
N ILE A 42 -11.49 0.30 -2.87
CA ILE A 42 -10.71 -0.94 -2.87
C ILE A 42 -11.61 -2.16 -2.98
N VAL A 43 -12.72 -2.17 -2.25
CA VAL A 43 -13.71 -3.25 -2.33
C VAL A 43 -14.24 -3.38 -3.77
N GLU A 44 -14.50 -2.24 -4.42
CA GLU A 44 -15.00 -2.20 -5.79
C GLU A 44 -13.96 -2.65 -6.80
N ILE A 45 -12.73 -2.14 -6.67
CA ILE A 45 -11.62 -2.40 -7.60
C ILE A 45 -11.10 -3.84 -7.47
N ARG A 46 -11.02 -4.37 -6.26
CA ARG A 46 -10.42 -5.66 -5.94
C ARG A 46 -9.00 -5.76 -6.47
N PRO A 47 -8.09 -4.89 -6.00
CA PRO A 47 -6.71 -4.90 -6.50
C PRO A 47 -5.96 -6.16 -6.07
N ASP A 48 -4.85 -6.41 -6.73
CA ASP A 48 -3.95 -7.52 -6.38
C ASP A 48 -2.99 -7.15 -5.25
N GLY A 49 -2.82 -5.86 -5.00
CA GLY A 49 -1.96 -5.37 -3.93
C GLY A 49 -2.26 -3.93 -3.57
N ILE A 50 -1.84 -3.53 -2.38
CA ILE A 50 -2.07 -2.18 -1.85
C ILE A 50 -0.77 -1.65 -1.25
N LEU A 51 -0.39 -0.42 -1.65
CA LEU A 51 0.67 0.35 -0.99
C LEU A 51 -0.01 1.46 -0.22
N LEU A 52 0.20 1.51 1.09
CA LEU A 52 -0.54 2.41 1.97
C LEU A 52 0.40 3.24 2.83
N ASP A 53 0.34 4.57 2.67
CA ASP A 53 1.08 5.51 3.49
C ASP A 53 0.51 5.56 4.90
N ILE A 54 1.34 5.30 5.91
CA ILE A 54 0.96 5.39 7.31
C ILE A 54 1.85 6.43 7.97
N ILE A 55 1.26 7.58 8.32
CA ILE A 55 2.00 8.69 8.92
C ILE A 55 2.20 8.45 10.41
N LYS A 56 1.15 8.04 11.10
CA LYS A 56 1.15 7.80 12.54
C LYS A 56 0.38 6.51 12.83
N PRO A 57 0.77 5.76 13.88
CA PRO A 57 0.05 4.53 14.24
C PRO A 57 -1.42 4.71 14.58
N SER A 58 -1.85 5.92 14.93
CA SER A 58 -3.23 6.20 15.34
C SER A 58 -4.04 7.00 14.32
N ASP A 59 -3.56 7.14 13.09
CA ASP A 59 -4.21 7.95 12.08
C ASP A 59 -5.13 7.15 11.14
N ALA A 60 -5.65 7.85 10.12
CA ALA A 60 -6.57 7.26 9.15
C ALA A 60 -5.93 6.10 8.36
N GLY A 61 -4.61 6.13 8.16
CA GLY A 61 -3.91 5.05 7.47
C GLY A 61 -3.98 3.74 8.23
N ILE A 62 -3.77 3.78 9.54
CA ILE A 62 -3.85 2.58 10.36
C ILE A 62 -5.29 2.06 10.43
N LYS A 63 -6.25 2.96 10.52
CA LYS A 63 -7.67 2.57 10.55
C LYS A 63 -8.07 1.87 9.25
N LEU A 64 -7.63 2.39 8.12
CA LEU A 64 -7.87 1.77 6.83
C LEU A 64 -7.20 0.40 6.74
N CYS A 65 -5.95 0.31 7.18
CA CYS A 65 -5.19 -0.94 7.19
C CYS A 65 -5.93 -2.04 7.96
N LEU A 66 -6.39 -1.71 9.17
CA LEU A 66 -7.15 -2.65 10.00
C LEU A 66 -8.49 -3.04 9.34
N ALA A 67 -9.20 -2.06 8.79
CA ALA A 67 -10.48 -2.32 8.13
C ALA A 67 -10.31 -3.27 6.93
N LEU A 68 -9.24 -3.09 6.15
CA LEU A 68 -8.95 -3.97 5.02
C LEU A 68 -8.68 -5.40 5.48
N ARG A 69 -7.97 -5.56 6.57
CA ARG A 69 -7.62 -6.91 7.08
C ARG A 69 -8.84 -7.62 7.69
N GLU A 70 -9.79 -6.88 8.23
CA GLU A 70 -10.98 -7.45 8.85
C GLU A 70 -12.08 -7.83 7.86
N ALA A 71 -12.18 -7.13 6.73
CA ALA A 71 -13.28 -7.35 5.78
C ALA A 71 -13.04 -8.59 4.93
N GLU A 72 -14.10 -9.39 4.74
CA GLU A 72 -14.03 -10.61 3.94
C GLU A 72 -13.52 -10.37 2.51
N LYS A 73 -13.93 -9.26 1.92
CA LYS A 73 -13.60 -8.96 0.52
C LYS A 73 -12.16 -8.47 0.32
N THR A 74 -11.49 -8.05 1.40
CA THR A 74 -10.17 -7.42 1.30
C THR A 74 -9.11 -8.08 2.15
N LYS A 75 -9.47 -8.94 3.07
CA LYS A 75 -8.54 -9.50 4.07
C LYS A 75 -7.35 -10.24 3.49
N ASN A 76 -7.48 -10.78 2.29
CA ASN A 76 -6.42 -11.55 1.65
C ASN A 76 -5.60 -10.74 0.64
N ILE A 77 -5.91 -9.45 0.45
CA ILE A 77 -5.13 -8.59 -0.44
C ILE A 77 -3.84 -8.19 0.28
N PRO A 78 -2.67 -8.43 -0.32
CA PRO A 78 -1.41 -8.04 0.31
C PRO A 78 -1.30 -6.52 0.47
N VAL A 79 -0.84 -6.09 1.64
CA VAL A 79 -0.66 -4.67 1.97
C VAL A 79 0.80 -4.42 2.34
N ILE A 80 1.41 -3.44 1.67
CA ILE A 80 2.72 -2.91 2.04
C ILE A 80 2.49 -1.52 2.62
N ALA A 81 2.86 -1.32 3.89
CA ALA A 81 2.78 -0.01 4.52
C ALA A 81 4.05 0.79 4.24
N LEU A 82 3.89 2.07 3.92
CA LEU A 82 4.99 3.00 3.72
C LEU A 82 4.96 4.01 4.88
N SER A 83 6.07 4.22 5.58
CA SER A 83 6.05 5.13 6.71
C SER A 83 7.40 5.70 7.09
N THR A 84 7.39 6.95 7.59
CA THR A 84 8.55 7.56 8.23
C THR A 84 8.56 7.34 9.74
N HIS A 85 7.44 6.84 10.30
CA HIS A 85 7.29 6.70 11.75
C HIS A 85 7.96 5.42 12.25
N PRO A 86 8.88 5.50 13.25
CA PRO A 86 9.60 4.31 13.72
C PRO A 86 8.69 3.21 14.28
N LYS A 87 7.54 3.58 14.82
CA LYS A 87 6.59 2.61 15.40
C LYS A 87 5.68 1.97 14.37
N ALA A 88 5.71 2.41 13.11
CA ALA A 88 4.88 1.84 12.07
C ALA A 88 5.22 0.38 11.79
N VAL A 89 6.43 -0.05 12.10
CA VAL A 89 6.82 -1.45 11.95
C VAL A 89 5.93 -2.39 12.76
N ALA A 90 5.29 -1.89 13.82
CA ALA A 90 4.38 -2.68 14.64
C ALA A 90 3.13 -3.15 13.89
N VAL A 91 2.77 -2.54 12.76
CA VAL A 91 1.61 -2.99 11.98
C VAL A 91 1.92 -4.23 11.13
N LYS A 92 3.20 -4.56 10.97
CA LYS A 92 3.58 -5.77 10.23
C LYS A 92 3.07 -7.00 10.98
N GLY A 93 2.34 -7.85 10.27
CA GLY A 93 1.74 -9.03 10.87
C GLY A 93 0.40 -8.77 11.56
N ILE A 94 0.01 -7.50 11.75
CA ILE A 94 -1.30 -7.13 12.29
C ILE A 94 -2.26 -6.81 11.15
N CYS A 95 -1.93 -5.85 10.33
CA CYS A 95 -2.73 -5.50 9.17
C CYS A 95 -1.91 -5.39 7.88
N ALA A 96 -0.62 -5.09 7.97
CA ALA A 96 0.26 -5.02 6.80
C ALA A 96 1.13 -6.27 6.72
N ASP A 97 1.38 -6.74 5.51
CA ASP A 97 2.25 -7.89 5.26
C ASP A 97 3.73 -7.48 5.28
N GLU A 98 4.01 -6.24 4.95
CA GLU A 98 5.35 -5.68 4.98
C GLU A 98 5.29 -4.19 5.28
N VAL A 99 6.38 -3.67 5.86
CA VAL A 99 6.52 -2.24 6.13
C VAL A 99 7.81 -1.75 5.47
N LEU A 100 7.69 -0.70 4.67
CA LEU A 100 8.82 -0.09 3.99
C LEU A 100 9.04 1.29 4.59
N ASN A 101 10.22 1.50 5.17
CA ASN A 101 10.54 2.76 5.83
C ASN A 101 10.92 3.83 4.81
N LYS A 102 10.41 5.04 5.00
CA LYS A 102 10.81 6.20 4.20
C LYS A 102 11.99 6.91 4.85
N PRO A 103 12.96 7.37 4.11
CA PRO A 103 13.11 7.19 2.67
C PRO A 103 13.53 5.77 2.31
N PHE A 104 13.03 5.29 1.18
CA PHE A 104 13.45 3.99 0.64
C PHE A 104 14.04 4.21 -0.75
N ASP A 105 14.90 3.29 -1.18
CA ASP A 105 15.40 3.35 -2.55
C ASP A 105 14.53 2.50 -3.48
N ILE A 106 14.78 2.64 -4.78
CA ILE A 106 14.02 1.94 -5.81
C ILE A 106 14.11 0.43 -5.64
N ASP A 107 15.32 -0.08 -5.32
CA ASP A 107 15.53 -1.51 -5.18
C ASP A 107 14.75 -2.09 -4.00
N GLU A 108 14.67 -1.35 -2.90
CA GLU A 108 13.87 -1.76 -1.74
C GLU A 108 12.39 -1.86 -2.08
N LEU A 109 11.87 -0.87 -2.80
CA LEU A 109 10.47 -0.88 -3.23
C LEU A 109 10.19 -2.05 -4.17
N VAL A 110 11.04 -2.24 -5.17
CA VAL A 110 10.88 -3.31 -6.15
C VAL A 110 10.93 -4.67 -5.47
N ALA A 111 11.88 -4.87 -4.56
CA ALA A 111 11.99 -6.14 -3.83
C ALA A 111 10.73 -6.43 -3.00
N ALA A 112 10.20 -5.42 -2.30
CA ALA A 112 8.99 -5.59 -1.50
C ALA A 112 7.78 -5.92 -2.38
N VAL A 113 7.62 -5.22 -3.49
CA VAL A 113 6.53 -5.45 -4.43
C VAL A 113 6.62 -6.84 -5.05
N ASP A 114 7.80 -7.24 -5.50
CA ASP A 114 8.00 -8.55 -6.12
C ASP A 114 7.73 -9.67 -5.11
N GLU A 115 8.12 -9.49 -3.86
CA GLU A 115 7.88 -10.50 -2.83
C GLU A 115 6.40 -10.62 -2.45
N GLN A 116 5.70 -9.50 -2.30
CA GLN A 116 4.35 -9.49 -1.77
C GLN A 116 3.26 -9.62 -2.84
N PHE A 117 3.49 -9.08 -4.04
CA PHE A 117 2.44 -8.98 -5.05
C PHE A 117 2.56 -9.99 -6.20
N VAL A 118 3.68 -10.69 -6.30
CA VAL A 118 3.88 -11.70 -7.35
C VAL A 118 3.74 -13.09 -6.74
N PHE A 119 2.72 -13.81 -7.16
CA PHE A 119 2.43 -15.15 -6.68
C PHE A 119 2.51 -16.16 -7.81
#